data_338237af2c044229ac64b263df9a7c3e
#
_entry.id   338237af2c044229ac64b263df9a7c3e
#
_cell.length_a   1.000
_cell.length_b   1.000
_cell.length_c   1.000
_cell.angle_alpha   90.00
_cell.angle_beta   90.00
_cell.angle_gamma   90.00
#
_symmetry.space_group_name_H-M   'P 1'
#
loop_
_entity.id
_entity.type
_entity.pdbx_description
1 polymer ?
#
loop_
_entity_poly.entity_id
_entity_poly.type
_entity_poly.pdbx_seq_one_letter_code
_entity_poly.pdbx_strand_id
1 'polypeptide(L)'
;MPENATNLREFVMSAQSTVDSQRRLAIPKAWRLETDTEKTRFFLTLGSGPSLEFYDYSEFERRRELAIQRMVDVRSDMLATSSARNSAIITLDKQGRFVVPQHLLEIAKIKTDVYCEGSFACGRIIALEIWNQVDPGLDATIEFNHSLNAGALVTDAKLTVTQTQTK
;
A
#
# COMPACT_ATOMS: atom_id res chain seq x y z
N MET A 1 -4.05 32.59 13.67
CA MET A 1 -4.75 31.30 13.53
C MET A 1 -4.08 30.54 12.41
N PRO A 2 -3.33 29.49 12.66
CA PRO A 2 -2.81 28.70 11.55
C PRO A 2 -3.93 27.78 11.04
N GLU A 3 -4.61 28.19 10.00
CA GLU A 3 -5.37 27.29 9.12
C GLU A 3 -4.40 26.49 8.26
N ASN A 4 -3.64 25.61 8.88
CA ASN A 4 -3.01 24.49 8.22
C ASN A 4 -3.54 23.20 8.86
N ALA A 5 -4.84 22.98 8.71
CA ALA A 5 -5.33 21.62 8.70
C ALA A 5 -4.71 20.99 7.45
N THR A 6 -3.52 20.43 7.61
CA THR A 6 -2.93 19.55 6.60
C THR A 6 -3.98 18.49 6.37
N ASN A 7 -4.60 18.50 5.19
CA ASN A 7 -5.64 17.55 4.79
C ASN A 7 -4.92 16.22 4.52
N LEU A 8 -4.42 15.60 5.59
CA LEU A 8 -3.68 14.35 5.55
C LEU A 8 -4.66 13.25 5.19
N ARG A 9 -4.32 12.48 4.20
CA ARG A 9 -5.07 11.29 3.81
C ARG A 9 -4.92 10.22 4.89
N GLU A 10 -6.05 9.73 5.34
CA GLU A 10 -6.11 8.69 6.36
C GLU A 10 -6.26 7.31 5.67
N PHE A 11 -5.20 6.52 5.69
CA PHE A 11 -5.25 5.15 5.21
C PHE A 11 -5.69 4.22 6.35
N VAL A 12 -6.96 4.31 6.67
CA VAL A 12 -7.67 3.44 7.60
C VAL A 12 -8.81 2.73 6.87
N MET A 13 -9.48 1.79 7.54
CA MET A 13 -10.50 0.97 6.93
C MET A 13 -9.96 0.02 5.86
N SER A 14 -10.79 -0.91 5.47
CA SER A 14 -10.50 -1.89 4.44
C SER A 14 -11.74 -2.23 3.64
N ALA A 15 -11.56 -2.70 2.42
CA ALA A 15 -12.63 -3.12 1.55
C ALA A 15 -12.13 -4.15 0.53
N GLN A 16 -12.99 -5.07 0.15
CA GLN A 16 -12.78 -5.89 -1.04
C GLN A 16 -13.06 -5.07 -2.29
N SER A 17 -12.28 -5.32 -3.34
CA SER A 17 -12.44 -4.70 -4.64
C SER A 17 -12.03 -5.68 -5.74
N THR A 18 -12.22 -5.29 -6.99
CA THR A 18 -11.85 -6.11 -8.15
C THR A 18 -11.12 -5.27 -9.18
N VAL A 19 -10.15 -5.89 -9.82
CA VAL A 19 -9.48 -5.37 -11.02
C VAL A 19 -10.30 -5.80 -12.24
N ASP A 20 -10.80 -4.84 -12.99
CA ASP A 20 -11.61 -5.14 -14.18
C ASP A 20 -10.76 -5.55 -15.40
N SER A 21 -11.41 -5.94 -16.50
CA SER A 21 -10.75 -6.34 -17.75
C SER A 21 -9.87 -5.25 -18.38
N GLN A 22 -10.06 -3.99 -18.00
CA GLN A 22 -9.22 -2.87 -18.41
C GLN A 22 -8.15 -2.52 -17.37
N ARG A 23 -7.94 -3.41 -16.40
CA ARG A 23 -6.99 -3.26 -15.28
C ARG A 23 -7.31 -2.06 -14.37
N ARG A 24 -8.57 -1.65 -14.31
CA ARG A 24 -8.99 -0.57 -13.42
C ARG A 24 -9.36 -1.14 -12.05
N LEU A 25 -8.89 -0.48 -11.02
CA LEU A 25 -9.16 -0.78 -9.62
C LEU A 25 -9.73 0.47 -8.93
N ALA A 26 -10.82 0.31 -8.20
CA ALA A 26 -11.37 1.37 -7.35
C ALA A 26 -10.71 1.30 -5.97
N ILE A 27 -10.25 2.45 -5.47
CA ILE A 27 -9.79 2.56 -4.09
C ILE A 27 -10.98 2.73 -3.12
N PRO A 28 -10.85 2.30 -1.86
CA PRO A 28 -11.86 2.55 -0.84
C PRO A 28 -12.25 4.04 -0.78
N LYS A 29 -13.54 4.31 -0.64
CA LYS A 29 -14.05 5.68 -0.55
C LYS A 29 -13.43 6.44 0.64
N ALA A 30 -13.15 5.74 1.73
CA ALA A 30 -12.52 6.31 2.93
C ALA A 30 -11.10 6.86 2.68
N TRP A 31 -10.41 6.40 1.62
CA TRP A 31 -9.07 6.90 1.26
C TRP A 31 -9.10 8.10 0.33
N ARG A 32 -10.28 8.54 -0.10
CA ARG A 32 -10.45 9.69 -0.99
C ARG A 32 -10.75 10.95 -0.18
N LEU A 33 -10.12 12.05 -0.55
CA LEU A 33 -10.44 13.37 -0.02
C LEU A 33 -11.49 14.04 -0.91
N GLU A 34 -12.31 14.90 -0.34
CA GLU A 34 -13.26 15.71 -1.11
C GLU A 34 -12.57 16.65 -2.10
N THR A 35 -11.33 17.00 -1.81
CA THR A 35 -10.46 17.82 -2.67
C THR A 35 -9.81 17.06 -3.81
N ASP A 36 -9.91 15.73 -3.85
CA ASP A 36 -9.35 14.93 -4.94
C ASP A 36 -10.06 15.23 -6.27
N THR A 37 -9.27 15.39 -7.30
CA THR A 37 -9.71 15.60 -8.67
C THR A 37 -9.07 14.58 -9.61
N GLU A 38 -9.50 14.52 -10.86
CA GLU A 38 -8.85 13.69 -11.89
C GLU A 38 -7.39 14.08 -12.17
N LYS A 39 -6.94 15.23 -11.65
CA LYS A 39 -5.54 15.70 -11.74
C LYS A 39 -4.73 15.38 -10.49
N THR A 40 -5.36 14.92 -9.42
CA THR A 40 -4.66 14.52 -8.19
C THR A 40 -3.81 13.29 -8.48
N ARG A 41 -2.52 13.42 -8.23
CA ARG A 41 -1.54 12.35 -8.48
C ARG A 41 -1.32 11.52 -7.22
N PHE A 42 -1.12 10.24 -7.43
CA PHE A 42 -0.79 9.27 -6.39
C PHE A 42 0.44 8.46 -6.79
N PHE A 43 1.08 7.86 -5.82
CA PHE A 43 2.22 7.00 -6.00
C PHE A 43 1.84 5.55 -5.70
N LEU A 44 2.04 4.67 -6.67
CA LEU A 44 1.83 3.24 -6.57
C LEU A 44 3.18 2.52 -6.69
N THR A 45 3.47 1.60 -5.79
CA THR A 45 4.73 0.85 -5.79
C THR A 45 4.54 -0.55 -5.23
N LEU A 46 5.58 -1.38 -5.33
CA LEU A 46 5.58 -2.69 -4.68
C LEU A 46 5.66 -2.53 -3.16
N GLY A 47 4.86 -3.32 -2.46
CA GLY A 47 4.88 -3.43 -1.02
C GLY A 47 5.79 -4.54 -0.51
N SER A 48 5.71 -4.78 0.78
CA SER A 48 6.34 -5.94 1.42
C SER A 48 5.59 -7.22 1.00
N GLY A 49 6.29 -8.14 0.37
CA GLY A 49 5.69 -9.35 -0.19
C GLY A 49 4.90 -9.08 -1.48
N PRO A 50 4.00 -9.99 -1.90
CA PRO A 50 3.24 -9.87 -3.14
C PRO A 50 2.04 -8.92 -2.96
N SER A 51 2.32 -7.63 -2.84
CA SER A 51 1.34 -6.57 -2.64
C SER A 51 1.74 -5.28 -3.35
N LEU A 52 0.79 -4.38 -3.52
CA LEU A 52 1.04 -3.00 -3.96
C LEU A 52 0.76 -2.05 -2.81
N GLU A 53 1.51 -0.96 -2.76
CA GLU A 53 1.31 0.13 -1.82
C GLU A 53 0.91 1.40 -2.57
N PHE A 54 -0.13 2.05 -2.08
CA PHE A 54 -0.74 3.25 -2.62
C PHE A 54 -0.53 4.41 -1.64
N TYR A 55 0.05 5.49 -2.14
CA TYR A 55 0.44 6.66 -1.35
C TYR A 55 -0.02 7.97 -1.98
N ASP A 56 -0.05 9.03 -1.20
CA ASP A 56 -0.06 10.38 -1.74
C ASP A 56 1.20 10.65 -2.57
N TYR A 57 1.12 11.58 -3.51
CA TYR A 57 2.24 11.92 -4.38
C TYR A 57 3.46 12.49 -3.61
N SER A 58 3.24 13.13 -2.47
CA SER A 58 4.31 13.63 -1.60
C SER A 58 5.28 12.52 -1.15
N GLU A 59 4.79 11.30 -0.99
CA GLU A 59 5.66 10.16 -0.65
C GLU A 59 6.60 9.80 -1.81
N PHE A 60 6.15 9.91 -3.06
CA PHE A 60 7.05 9.78 -4.21
C PHE A 60 8.15 10.83 -4.18
N GLU A 61 7.82 12.09 -3.93
CA GLU A 61 8.80 13.19 -3.87
C GLU A 61 9.84 12.92 -2.77
N ARG A 62 9.39 12.53 -1.59
CA ARG A 62 10.27 12.16 -0.46
C ARG A 62 11.19 10.98 -0.80
N ARG A 63 10.66 9.89 -1.38
CA ARG A 63 11.45 8.71 -1.76
C ARG A 63 12.43 9.02 -2.88
N ARG A 64 12.02 9.81 -3.87
CA ARG A 64 12.89 10.26 -4.96
C ARG A 64 14.09 11.02 -4.42
N GLU A 65 13.88 11.96 -3.53
CA GLU A 65 14.97 12.75 -2.93
C GLU A 65 15.95 11.86 -2.16
N LEU A 66 15.45 10.97 -1.31
CA LEU A 66 16.27 10.01 -0.57
C LEU A 66 17.02 9.04 -1.50
N ALA A 67 16.39 8.58 -2.58
CA ALA A 67 17.05 7.70 -3.54
C ALA A 67 18.23 8.39 -4.21
N ILE A 68 18.05 9.63 -4.68
CA ILE A 68 19.11 10.42 -5.31
C ILE A 68 20.28 10.61 -4.34
N GLN A 69 20.03 10.92 -3.08
CA GLN A 69 21.07 11.08 -2.06
C GLN A 69 21.83 9.77 -1.76
N ARG A 70 21.21 8.61 -1.98
CA ARG A 70 21.80 7.28 -1.71
C ARG A 70 22.43 6.61 -2.92
N MET A 71 22.33 7.20 -4.11
CA MET A 71 22.95 6.69 -5.35
C MET A 71 24.45 7.04 -5.37
N VAL A 72 25.23 6.38 -4.52
CA VAL A 72 26.68 6.67 -4.32
C VAL A 72 27.58 5.65 -5.03
N ASP A 73 27.04 4.54 -5.51
CA ASP A 73 27.75 3.49 -6.23
C ASP A 73 26.83 2.78 -7.22
N VAL A 74 27.40 1.91 -8.06
CA VAL A 74 26.67 1.15 -9.09
C VAL A 74 25.56 0.30 -8.50
N ARG A 75 25.75 -0.29 -7.32
CA ARG A 75 24.75 -1.13 -6.68
C ARG A 75 23.55 -0.32 -6.21
N SER A 76 23.77 0.79 -5.54
CA SER A 76 22.71 1.69 -5.08
C SER A 76 21.95 2.32 -6.24
N ASP A 77 22.64 2.66 -7.33
CA ASP A 77 22.01 3.12 -8.57
C ASP A 77 21.11 2.07 -9.19
N MET A 78 21.57 0.82 -9.31
CA MET A 78 20.75 -0.30 -9.79
C MET A 78 19.52 -0.56 -8.92
N LEU A 79 19.63 -0.46 -7.60
CA LEU A 79 18.50 -0.63 -6.68
C LEU A 79 17.49 0.50 -6.82
N ALA A 80 17.95 1.75 -6.91
CA ALA A 80 17.08 2.90 -7.13
C ALA A 80 16.34 2.81 -8.48
N THR A 81 17.04 2.43 -9.54
CA THR A 81 16.47 2.19 -10.88
C THR A 81 15.43 1.06 -10.85
N SER A 82 15.71 -0.05 -10.16
CA SER A 82 14.76 -1.15 -10.00
C SER A 82 13.51 -0.72 -9.24
N SER A 83 13.67 0.06 -8.19
CA SER A 83 12.54 0.61 -7.43
C SER A 83 11.67 1.53 -8.29
N ALA A 84 12.29 2.44 -9.03
CA ALA A 84 11.58 3.35 -9.93
C ALA A 84 10.82 2.62 -11.03
N ARG A 85 11.43 1.60 -11.65
CA ARG A 85 10.80 0.76 -12.69
C ARG A 85 9.57 0.02 -12.18
N ASN A 86 9.57 -0.37 -10.91
CA ASN A 86 8.47 -1.09 -10.26
C ASN A 86 7.54 -0.15 -9.46
N SER A 87 7.41 1.07 -9.95
CA SER A 87 6.52 2.09 -9.38
C SER A 87 5.78 2.82 -10.50
N ALA A 88 4.69 3.47 -10.17
CA ALA A 88 3.90 4.26 -11.11
C ALA A 88 3.32 5.51 -10.45
N ILE A 89 3.23 6.58 -11.21
CA ILE A 89 2.40 7.74 -10.85
C ILE A 89 1.06 7.55 -11.54
N ILE A 90 0.00 7.56 -10.75
CA ILE A 90 -1.35 7.33 -11.21
C ILE A 90 -2.27 8.49 -10.84
N THR A 91 -3.40 8.58 -11.53
CA THR A 91 -4.52 9.48 -11.20
C THR A 91 -5.80 8.67 -11.10
N LEU A 92 -6.79 9.19 -10.39
CA LEU A 92 -8.11 8.56 -10.28
C LEU A 92 -9.05 9.13 -11.35
N ASP A 93 -9.93 8.30 -11.88
CA ASP A 93 -11.07 8.75 -12.66
C ASP A 93 -12.18 9.30 -11.72
N LYS A 94 -13.26 9.84 -12.31
CA LYS A 94 -14.41 10.38 -11.57
C LYS A 94 -15.08 9.38 -10.62
N GLN A 95 -14.84 8.08 -10.83
CA GLN A 95 -15.39 7.01 -10.01
C GLN A 95 -14.41 6.54 -8.93
N GLY A 96 -13.23 7.17 -8.85
CA GLY A 96 -12.18 6.80 -7.89
C GLY A 96 -11.43 5.54 -8.29
N ARG A 97 -11.33 5.24 -9.59
CA ARG A 97 -10.59 4.11 -10.13
C ARG A 97 -9.32 4.60 -10.82
N PHE A 98 -8.32 3.74 -10.83
CA PHE A 98 -7.08 3.95 -11.59
C PHE A 98 -6.70 2.69 -12.36
N VAL A 99 -5.89 2.84 -13.39
CA VAL A 99 -5.36 1.72 -14.17
C VAL A 99 -4.08 1.23 -13.52
N VAL A 100 -4.06 -0.04 -13.14
CA VAL A 100 -2.85 -0.68 -12.59
C VAL A 100 -1.96 -1.12 -13.75
N PRO A 101 -0.66 -0.74 -13.77
CA PRO A 101 0.29 -1.27 -14.75
C PRO A 101 0.35 -2.80 -14.71
N GLN A 102 0.33 -3.43 -15.89
CA GLN A 102 0.28 -4.88 -16.02
C GLN A 102 1.40 -5.59 -15.24
N HIS A 103 2.63 -5.13 -15.37
CA HIS A 103 3.78 -5.74 -14.69
C HIS A 103 3.67 -5.68 -13.15
N LEU A 104 3.02 -4.65 -12.59
CA LEU A 104 2.79 -4.57 -11.16
C LEU A 104 1.75 -5.59 -10.69
N LEU A 105 0.69 -5.82 -11.48
CA LEU A 105 -0.29 -6.88 -11.20
C LEU A 105 0.38 -8.26 -11.18
N GLU A 106 1.26 -8.52 -12.15
CA GLU A 106 1.99 -9.79 -12.26
C GLU A 106 2.91 -10.03 -11.06
N ILE A 107 3.71 -9.03 -10.70
CA ILE A 107 4.63 -9.13 -9.55
C ILE A 107 3.85 -9.31 -8.24
N ALA A 108 2.76 -8.56 -8.06
CA ALA A 108 1.90 -8.66 -6.88
C ALA A 108 0.97 -9.88 -6.91
N LYS A 109 1.01 -10.70 -7.98
CA LYS A 109 0.16 -11.89 -8.18
C LYS A 109 -1.33 -11.59 -8.13
N ILE A 110 -1.72 -10.39 -8.53
CA ILE A 110 -3.11 -9.95 -8.58
C ILE A 110 -3.71 -10.35 -9.91
N LYS A 111 -4.78 -11.15 -9.87
CA LYS A 111 -5.56 -11.53 -11.05
C LYS A 111 -6.82 -10.68 -11.16
N THR A 112 -7.70 -10.78 -10.17
CA THR A 112 -9.02 -10.15 -10.19
C THR A 112 -9.36 -9.57 -8.83
N ASP A 113 -9.58 -10.43 -7.83
CA ASP A 113 -10.08 -10.02 -6.54
C ASP A 113 -8.95 -9.56 -5.62
N VAL A 114 -9.14 -8.42 -5.00
CA VAL A 114 -8.17 -7.81 -4.09
C VAL A 114 -8.83 -7.42 -2.77
N TYR A 115 -8.02 -7.37 -1.76
CA TYR A 115 -8.31 -6.72 -0.50
C TYR A 115 -7.49 -5.45 -0.39
N CYS A 116 -8.17 -4.32 -0.20
CA CYS A 116 -7.56 -3.02 0.04
C CYS A 116 -7.61 -2.76 1.53
N GLU A 117 -6.48 -2.65 2.20
CA GLU A 117 -6.38 -2.40 3.64
C GLU A 117 -5.56 -1.15 3.93
N GLY A 118 -6.03 -0.34 4.87
CA GLY A 118 -5.26 0.80 5.37
C GLY A 118 -4.22 0.34 6.38
N SER A 119 -2.98 0.84 6.23
CA SER A 119 -1.87 0.56 7.14
C SER A 119 -1.34 1.83 7.82
N PHE A 120 -2.21 2.81 8.09
CA PHE A 120 -1.91 4.15 8.57
C PHE A 120 -1.06 5.00 7.61
N ALA A 121 0.08 4.48 7.16
CA ALA A 121 1.01 5.19 6.29
C ALA A 121 0.63 5.13 4.81
N CYS A 122 -0.06 4.07 4.39
CA CYS A 122 -0.44 3.84 3.00
C CYS A 122 -1.67 2.93 2.89
N GLY A 123 -2.25 2.90 1.72
CA GLY A 123 -3.18 1.85 1.33
C GLY A 123 -2.41 0.66 0.77
N ARG A 124 -2.67 -0.55 1.27
CA ARG A 124 -2.12 -1.79 0.74
C ARG A 124 -3.16 -2.51 -0.10
N ILE A 125 -2.73 -3.03 -1.23
CA ILE A 125 -3.57 -3.78 -2.17
C ILE A 125 -2.96 -5.16 -2.34
N ILE A 126 -3.68 -6.18 -1.90
CA ILE A 126 -3.24 -7.58 -1.86
C ILE A 126 -4.24 -8.43 -2.62
N ALA A 127 -3.78 -9.45 -3.35
CA ALA A 127 -4.66 -10.47 -3.91
C ALA A 127 -5.47 -11.13 -2.78
N LEU A 128 -6.79 -11.26 -2.96
CA LEU A 128 -7.67 -11.79 -1.90
C LEU A 128 -7.26 -13.19 -1.45
N GLU A 129 -6.77 -14.02 -2.38
CA GLU A 129 -6.24 -15.36 -2.06
C GLU A 129 -5.07 -15.31 -1.10
N ILE A 130 -4.19 -14.32 -1.25
CA ILE A 130 -3.00 -14.15 -0.41
C ILE A 130 -3.40 -13.54 0.93
N TRP A 131 -4.26 -12.53 0.92
CA TRP A 131 -4.74 -11.89 2.14
C TRP A 131 -5.38 -12.90 3.10
N ASN A 132 -6.23 -13.80 2.59
CA ASN A 132 -6.86 -14.87 3.39
C ASN A 132 -5.86 -15.82 4.07
N GLN A 133 -4.59 -15.84 3.63
CA GLN A 133 -3.54 -16.68 4.20
C GLN A 133 -2.67 -15.93 5.22
N VAL A 134 -2.63 -14.60 5.15
CA VAL A 134 -1.70 -13.77 5.92
C VAL A 134 -2.39 -12.86 6.94
N ASP A 135 -3.72 -12.79 6.93
CA ASP A 135 -4.48 -12.00 7.91
C ASP A 135 -4.18 -12.50 9.34
N PRO A 136 -3.59 -11.64 10.21
CA PRO A 136 -3.22 -12.05 11.56
C PRO A 136 -4.43 -12.32 12.48
N GLY A 137 -5.62 -11.90 12.07
CA GLY A 137 -6.83 -12.02 12.84
C GLY A 137 -7.00 -10.97 13.94
N LEU A 138 -8.16 -11.01 14.58
CA LEU A 138 -8.57 -9.99 15.54
C LEU A 138 -7.72 -10.01 16.83
N ASP A 139 -7.39 -11.19 17.35
CA ASP A 139 -6.66 -11.32 18.60
C ASP A 139 -5.26 -10.69 18.52
N ALA A 140 -4.53 -10.96 17.44
CA ALA A 140 -3.23 -10.34 17.19
C ALA A 140 -3.33 -8.81 17.02
N THR A 141 -4.40 -8.33 16.41
CA THR A 141 -4.67 -6.89 16.26
C THR A 141 -4.91 -6.24 17.63
N ILE A 142 -5.68 -6.88 18.51
CA ILE A 142 -5.94 -6.40 19.87
C ILE A 142 -4.63 -6.34 20.67
N GLU A 143 -3.82 -7.38 20.60
CA GLU A 143 -2.52 -7.46 21.28
C GLU A 143 -1.59 -6.33 20.82
N PHE A 144 -1.50 -6.11 19.49
CA PHE A 144 -0.72 -5.00 18.93
C PHE A 144 -1.18 -3.64 19.44
N ASN A 145 -2.50 -3.36 19.45
CA ASN A 145 -3.05 -2.10 19.94
C ASN A 145 -2.75 -1.90 21.44
N HIS A 146 -2.81 -2.96 22.24
CA HIS A 146 -2.41 -2.89 23.65
C HIS A 146 -0.93 -2.53 23.80
N SER A 147 -0.06 -3.06 22.95
CA SER A 147 1.37 -2.76 22.97
C SER A 147 1.66 -1.28 22.63
N LEU A 148 0.91 -0.70 21.70
CA LEU A 148 1.02 0.72 21.37
C LEU A 148 0.66 1.62 22.56
N ASN A 149 -0.39 1.27 23.31
CA ASN A 149 -0.80 2.01 24.51
C ASN A 149 0.22 1.92 25.64
N ALA A 150 0.94 0.80 25.76
CA ALA A 150 1.96 0.59 26.77
C ALA A 150 3.30 1.26 26.44
N GLY A 151 3.46 1.86 25.25
CA GLY A 151 4.73 2.41 24.78
C GLY A 151 5.82 1.36 24.57
N ALA A 152 5.46 0.08 24.53
CA ALA A 152 6.39 -1.02 24.30
C ALA A 152 6.71 -1.11 22.81
N LEU A 153 7.99 -1.01 22.45
CA LEU A 153 8.46 -1.45 21.14
C LEU A 153 8.31 -2.99 21.10
N VAL A 154 7.37 -3.45 20.28
CA VAL A 154 7.25 -4.88 19.97
C VAL A 154 8.41 -5.26 19.07
N THR A 155 9.55 -5.63 19.69
CA THR A 155 10.76 -6.01 18.96
C THR A 155 10.76 -7.47 18.51
N ASP A 156 9.83 -8.32 18.94
CA ASP A 156 9.74 -9.72 18.52
C ASP A 156 8.30 -10.25 18.65
N ALA A 157 7.40 -9.83 17.80
CA ALA A 157 6.22 -10.64 17.55
C ALA A 157 6.66 -11.86 16.72
N LYS A 158 6.88 -12.98 17.38
CA LYS A 158 6.93 -14.29 16.71
C LYS A 158 5.58 -14.51 16.02
N LEU A 159 5.49 -14.13 14.76
CA LEU A 159 4.45 -14.61 13.88
C LEU A 159 4.66 -16.11 13.69
N THR A 160 4.10 -16.88 14.60
CA THR A 160 4.00 -18.32 14.45
C THR A 160 2.91 -18.57 13.43
N VAL A 161 3.27 -18.64 12.16
CA VAL A 161 2.39 -19.16 11.12
C VAL A 161 2.19 -20.64 11.46
N THR A 162 1.04 -20.96 12.02
CA THR A 162 0.63 -22.35 12.23
C THR A 162 0.35 -22.93 10.85
N GLN A 163 1.33 -23.63 10.28
CA GLN A 163 1.07 -24.49 9.13
C GLN A 163 0.17 -25.62 9.60
N THR A 164 -1.10 -25.53 9.28
CA THR A 164 -2.02 -26.66 9.41
C THR A 164 -1.63 -27.67 8.33
N GLN A 165 -0.82 -28.65 8.70
CA GLN A 165 -0.64 -29.85 7.90
C GLN A 165 -1.95 -30.62 7.89
N THR A 166 -2.62 -30.59 6.75
CA THR A 166 -3.70 -31.54 6.46
C THR A 166 -3.07 -32.88 6.12
N LYS A 167 -3.40 -33.90 6.92
CA LYS A 167 -3.17 -35.30 6.59
C LYS A 167 -4.17 -35.76 5.57
#